data_d73a85ee8e3a599623b37ec839b274be
#
_entry.id   d73a85ee8e3a599623b37ec839b274be
#
_cell.length_a   1.000
_cell.length_b   1.000
_cell.length_c   1.000
_cell.angle_alpha   90.00
_cell.angle_beta   90.00
_cell.angle_gamma   90.00
#
_symmetry.space_group_name_H-M   'P 1'
#
loop_
_entity.id
_entity.type
_entity.pdbx_description
1 polymer ?
#
loop_
_entity_poly.entity_id
_entity_poly.type
_entity_poly.pdbx_seq_one_letter_code
_entity_poly.pdbx_strand_id
1 'polypeptide(L)'
;MLQFYKPNSKNTGCGCSFKYSAKDDCIFVNLIKQASWDDQTKRGSFAGNSQNPKMSCSVKLSLTEAADVISAVRRNGDVSAFHDSAKQVTRIKFSPYIRPLKDDPSKSAQVGYS
;
A
#
# COMPACT_ATOMS: atom_id res chain seq x y z
N MET A 1 4.78 -14.94 2.00
CA MET A 1 4.00 -13.69 1.96
C MET A 1 4.63 -12.65 2.87
N LEU A 2 4.83 -11.44 2.37
CA LEU A 2 5.30 -10.30 3.16
C LEU A 2 4.11 -9.47 3.62
N GLN A 3 4.08 -9.10 4.89
CA GLN A 3 2.98 -8.31 5.47
C GLN A 3 3.54 -7.16 6.29
N PHE A 4 2.96 -5.99 6.13
CA PHE A 4 3.31 -4.78 6.85
C PHE A 4 2.04 -4.13 7.38
N TYR A 5 1.99 -3.86 8.68
CA TYR A 5 0.85 -3.22 9.33
C TYR A 5 1.33 -2.02 10.13
N LYS A 6 0.67 -0.88 9.90
CA LYS A 6 0.93 0.36 10.65
C LYS A 6 -0.37 0.87 11.28
N PRO A 7 -0.81 0.29 12.39
CA PRO A 7 -1.95 0.82 13.13
C PRO A 7 -1.58 2.12 13.86
N ASN A 8 -2.58 2.93 14.17
CA ASN A 8 -2.42 4.13 14.98
C ASN A 8 -3.66 4.39 15.84
N SER A 9 -3.51 5.26 16.84
CA SER A 9 -4.59 5.61 17.78
C SER A 9 -5.74 6.40 17.16
N LYS A 10 -5.54 6.99 16.00
CA LYS A 10 -6.57 7.73 15.27
C LYS A 10 -7.44 6.82 14.39
N ASN A 11 -7.17 5.52 14.39
CA ASN A 11 -7.84 4.53 13.56
C ASN A 11 -7.76 4.82 12.04
N THR A 12 -6.65 5.42 11.61
CA THR A 12 -6.38 5.74 10.21
C THR A 12 -5.24 4.91 9.64
N GLY A 13 -4.79 3.90 10.39
CA GLY A 13 -3.70 3.01 9.97
C GLY A 13 -4.07 2.15 8.77
N CYS A 14 -3.05 1.59 8.16
CA CYS A 14 -3.20 0.71 7.02
C CYS A 14 -2.27 -0.49 7.11
N GLY A 15 -2.58 -1.50 6.35
CA GLY A 15 -1.73 -2.66 6.13
C GLY A 15 -1.53 -2.91 4.64
N CYS A 16 -0.43 -3.55 4.32
CA CYS A 16 -0.10 -3.95 2.97
C CYS A 16 0.52 -5.34 3.00
N SER A 17 0.13 -6.19 2.07
CA SER A 17 0.76 -7.50 1.90
C SER A 17 1.08 -7.78 0.45
N PHE A 18 2.16 -8.55 0.24
CA PHE A 18 2.62 -8.98 -1.07
C PHE A 18 2.65 -10.50 -1.10
N LYS A 19 2.00 -11.10 -2.08
CA LYS A 19 1.95 -12.54 -2.25
C LYS A 19 2.24 -12.92 -3.70
N TYR A 20 3.25 -13.75 -3.90
CA TYR A 20 3.50 -14.35 -5.20
C TYR A 20 2.52 -15.50 -5.46
N SER A 21 1.96 -15.54 -6.65
CA SER A 21 1.13 -16.63 -7.14
C SER A 21 1.84 -17.34 -8.29
N ALA A 22 2.30 -18.56 -8.03
CA ALA A 22 2.94 -19.37 -9.07
C ALA A 22 1.95 -19.77 -10.17
N LYS A 23 0.68 -19.96 -9.82
CA LYS A 23 -0.37 -20.30 -10.79
C LYS A 23 -0.61 -19.18 -11.81
N ASP A 24 -0.62 -17.94 -11.34
CA ASP A 24 -0.92 -16.76 -12.17
C ASP A 24 0.35 -16.04 -12.63
N ASP A 25 1.49 -16.46 -12.16
CA ASP A 25 2.80 -15.85 -12.39
C ASP A 25 2.79 -14.33 -12.18
N CYS A 26 2.34 -13.94 -10.99
CA CYS A 26 2.13 -12.54 -10.64
C CYS A 26 2.30 -12.30 -9.14
N ILE A 27 2.32 -11.03 -8.77
CA ILE A 27 2.32 -10.60 -7.37
C ILE A 27 0.99 -9.93 -7.05
N PHE A 28 0.28 -10.45 -6.06
CA PHE A 28 -0.89 -9.78 -5.49
C PHE A 28 -0.45 -8.82 -4.40
N VAL A 29 -0.87 -7.57 -4.52
CA VAL A 29 -0.69 -6.54 -3.50
C VAL A 29 -2.06 -6.28 -2.88
N ASN A 30 -2.18 -6.54 -1.58
CA ASN A 30 -3.42 -6.32 -0.85
C ASN A 30 -3.23 -5.15 0.11
N LEU A 31 -4.13 -4.20 0.05
CA LEU A 31 -4.17 -3.04 0.93
C LEU A 31 -5.40 -3.12 1.80
N ILE A 32 -5.25 -2.81 3.08
CA ILE A 32 -6.34 -2.91 4.07
C ILE A 32 -6.30 -1.72 5.01
N LYS A 33 -7.47 -1.17 5.35
CA LYS A 33 -7.61 -0.12 6.35
C LYS A 33 -7.78 -0.73 7.74
N GLN A 34 -7.31 -0.01 8.74
CA GLN A 34 -7.49 -0.37 10.14
C GLN A 34 -8.98 -0.39 10.51
N ALA A 35 -9.40 -1.39 11.28
CA ALA A 35 -10.78 -1.55 11.72
C ALA A 35 -11.04 -0.87 13.07
N SER A 36 -10.12 -1.02 14.02
CA SER A 36 -10.30 -0.50 15.38
C SER A 36 -8.99 -0.24 16.07
N TRP A 37 -9.07 0.48 17.17
CA TRP A 37 -7.95 0.74 18.08
C TRP A 37 -8.38 0.50 19.51
N ASP A 38 -7.57 -0.20 20.29
CA ASP A 38 -7.77 -0.43 21.71
C ASP A 38 -6.82 0.49 22.51
N ASP A 39 -7.40 1.46 23.20
CA ASP A 39 -6.64 2.44 23.97
C ASP A 39 -5.96 1.85 25.20
N GLN A 40 -6.50 0.78 25.76
CA GLN A 40 -5.94 0.13 26.94
C GLN A 40 -4.68 -0.67 26.59
N THR A 41 -4.75 -1.49 25.54
CA THR A 41 -3.65 -2.33 25.09
C THR A 41 -2.70 -1.62 24.11
N LYS A 42 -3.11 -0.44 23.59
CA LYS A 42 -2.39 0.30 22.53
C LYS A 42 -2.17 -0.54 21.29
N ARG A 43 -3.19 -1.27 20.89
CA ARG A 43 -3.16 -2.14 19.71
C ARG A 43 -4.28 -1.81 18.72
N GLY A 44 -3.94 -1.88 17.45
CA GLY A 44 -4.90 -1.79 16.37
C GLY A 44 -5.31 -3.16 15.86
N SER A 45 -6.50 -3.23 15.27
CA SER A 45 -7.02 -4.43 14.61
C SER A 45 -7.40 -4.13 13.16
N PHE A 46 -7.20 -5.11 12.32
CA PHE A 46 -7.62 -5.12 10.90
C PHE A 46 -8.69 -6.18 10.65
N ALA A 47 -9.20 -6.80 11.70
CA ALA A 47 -10.13 -7.91 11.63
C ALA A 47 -11.42 -7.54 10.86
N GLY A 48 -11.83 -8.42 9.95
CA GLY A 48 -13.05 -8.26 9.16
C GLY A 48 -12.91 -7.37 7.93
N ASN A 49 -11.92 -6.49 7.87
CA ASN A 49 -11.80 -5.53 6.78
C ASN A 49 -11.31 -6.15 5.46
N SER A 50 -10.66 -7.30 5.50
CA SER A 50 -10.25 -8.02 4.29
C SER A 50 -11.45 -8.50 3.45
N GLN A 51 -12.60 -8.70 4.07
CA GLN A 51 -13.85 -9.09 3.40
C GLN A 51 -14.71 -7.91 2.97
N ASN A 52 -14.29 -6.68 3.31
CA ASN A 52 -15.05 -5.47 3.03
C ASN A 52 -14.41 -4.69 1.87
N PRO A 53 -15.06 -4.64 0.69
CA PRO A 53 -14.50 -3.95 -0.49
C PRO A 53 -14.34 -2.43 -0.33
N LYS A 54 -14.96 -1.84 0.69
CA LYS A 54 -14.76 -0.42 1.03
C LYS A 54 -13.52 -0.19 1.90
N MET A 55 -13.04 -1.25 2.55
CA MET A 55 -11.95 -1.18 3.53
C MET A 55 -10.69 -1.91 3.07
N SER A 56 -10.74 -2.57 1.93
CA SER A 56 -9.60 -3.28 1.36
C SER A 56 -9.64 -3.26 -0.17
N CYS A 57 -8.48 -3.39 -0.78
CA CYS A 57 -8.39 -3.62 -2.21
C CYS A 57 -7.24 -4.58 -2.52
N SER A 58 -7.37 -5.28 -3.62
CA SER A 58 -6.34 -6.19 -4.11
C SER A 58 -5.97 -5.80 -5.54
N VAL A 59 -4.68 -5.74 -5.80
CA VAL A 59 -4.13 -5.40 -7.10
C VAL A 59 -3.24 -6.53 -7.56
N LYS A 60 -3.39 -6.94 -8.82
CA LYS A 60 -2.54 -7.94 -9.46
C LYS A 60 -1.45 -7.23 -10.25
N LEU A 61 -0.19 -7.41 -9.86
CA LEU A 61 0.96 -6.92 -10.62
C LEU A 61 1.58 -8.06 -11.41
N SER A 62 1.81 -7.87 -12.70
CA SER A 62 2.65 -8.77 -13.49
C SER A 62 4.09 -8.73 -12.97
N LEU A 63 4.91 -9.71 -13.31
CA LEU A 63 6.33 -9.70 -12.92
C LEU A 63 7.06 -8.50 -13.51
N THR A 64 6.70 -8.07 -14.73
CA THR A 64 7.26 -6.86 -15.35
C THR A 64 6.89 -5.61 -14.55
N GLU A 65 5.63 -5.47 -14.16
CA GLU A 65 5.19 -4.34 -13.34
C GLU A 65 5.87 -4.33 -11.96
N ALA A 66 6.03 -5.50 -11.33
CA ALA A 66 6.74 -5.63 -10.07
C ALA A 66 8.22 -5.23 -10.23
N ALA A 67 8.87 -5.61 -11.31
CA ALA A 67 10.25 -5.21 -11.62
C ALA A 67 10.34 -3.69 -11.82
N ASP A 68 9.36 -3.07 -12.46
CA ASP A 68 9.28 -1.61 -12.63
C ASP A 68 9.17 -0.90 -11.29
N VAL A 69 8.39 -1.44 -10.35
CA VAL A 69 8.29 -0.91 -8.98
C VAL A 69 9.64 -0.96 -8.27
N ILE A 70 10.33 -2.11 -8.33
CA ILE A 70 11.66 -2.27 -7.73
C ILE A 70 12.65 -1.27 -8.33
N SER A 71 12.66 -1.14 -9.65
CA SER A 71 13.51 -0.18 -10.35
C SER A 71 13.23 1.26 -9.93
N ALA A 72 11.95 1.63 -9.83
CA ALA A 72 11.54 2.95 -9.40
C ALA A 72 12.03 3.27 -7.98
N VAL A 73 11.86 2.32 -7.05
CA VAL A 73 12.34 2.49 -5.66
C VAL A 73 13.85 2.64 -5.61
N ARG A 74 14.60 1.84 -6.38
CA ARG A 74 16.08 1.91 -6.41
C ARG A 74 16.60 3.24 -6.94
N ARG A 75 15.94 3.84 -7.93
CA ARG A 75 16.33 5.14 -8.50
C ARG A 75 15.65 6.33 -7.84
N ASN A 76 14.87 6.09 -6.78
CA ASN A 76 14.07 7.09 -6.08
C ASN A 76 13.11 7.86 -7.02
N GLY A 77 12.56 7.14 -7.98
CA GLY A 77 11.60 7.67 -8.95
C GLY A 77 10.19 7.15 -8.72
N ASP A 78 9.31 7.49 -9.64
CA ASP A 78 7.94 6.99 -9.62
C ASP A 78 7.68 6.00 -10.75
N VAL A 79 6.61 5.23 -10.61
CA VAL A 79 6.11 4.31 -11.62
C VAL A 79 4.60 4.24 -11.53
N SER A 80 3.96 4.11 -12.68
CA SER A 80 2.52 3.86 -12.74
C SER A 80 2.21 2.69 -13.67
N ALA A 81 1.14 1.98 -13.34
CA ALA A 81 0.59 0.92 -14.15
C ALA A 81 -0.91 1.18 -14.39
N PHE A 82 -1.41 0.68 -15.49
CA PHE A 82 -2.79 0.86 -15.90
C PHE A 82 -3.38 -0.49 -16.29
N HIS A 83 -4.45 -0.86 -15.60
CA HIS A 83 -5.18 -2.09 -15.89
C HIS A 83 -6.57 -1.75 -16.40
N ASP A 84 -6.87 -2.13 -17.63
CA ASP A 84 -8.19 -1.96 -18.23
C ASP A 84 -8.86 -3.33 -18.35
N SER A 85 -10.05 -3.45 -17.81
CA SER A 85 -10.88 -4.65 -17.93
C SER A 85 -12.30 -4.26 -18.31
N ALA A 86 -13.10 -5.23 -18.77
CA ALA A 86 -14.49 -5.00 -19.15
C ALA A 86 -15.35 -4.42 -18.03
N LYS A 87 -14.94 -4.59 -16.76
CA LYS A 87 -15.71 -4.17 -15.58
C LYS A 87 -15.18 -2.90 -14.93
N GLN A 88 -13.87 -2.61 -15.03
CA GLN A 88 -13.27 -1.45 -14.37
C GLN A 88 -11.91 -1.10 -14.96
N VAL A 89 -11.52 0.12 -14.75
CA VAL A 89 -10.19 0.64 -15.04
C VAL A 89 -9.48 0.90 -13.71
N THR A 90 -8.27 0.37 -13.56
CA THR A 90 -7.47 0.54 -12.35
C THR A 90 -6.17 1.24 -12.71
N ARG A 91 -5.87 2.31 -11.99
CA ARG A 91 -4.56 2.98 -12.04
C ARG A 91 -3.80 2.68 -10.76
N ILE A 92 -2.54 2.27 -10.92
CA ILE A 92 -1.66 1.95 -9.82
C ILE A 92 -0.48 2.90 -9.93
N LYS A 93 -0.16 3.60 -8.84
CA LYS A 93 0.98 4.51 -8.81
C LYS A 93 1.81 4.26 -7.57
N PHE A 94 3.12 4.12 -7.76
CA PHE A 94 4.11 4.16 -6.68
C PHE A 94 4.96 5.40 -6.88
N SER A 95 4.99 6.26 -5.89
CA SER A 95 5.77 7.50 -5.94
C SER A 95 6.40 7.81 -4.59
N PRO A 96 7.51 8.54 -4.56
CA PRO A 96 8.08 9.03 -3.31
C PRO A 96 7.03 9.83 -2.54
N TYR A 97 6.87 9.49 -1.27
CA TYR A 97 5.97 10.21 -0.38
C TYR A 97 6.74 11.30 0.36
N ILE A 98 6.41 12.54 0.07
CA ILE A 98 7.10 13.72 0.59
C ILE A 98 6.16 14.43 1.55
N ARG A 99 6.70 14.83 2.70
CA ARG A 99 5.96 15.47 3.76
C ARG A 99 6.73 16.65 4.34
N PRO A 100 6.06 17.76 4.73
CA PRO A 100 6.73 18.87 5.42
C PRO A 100 7.41 18.42 6.70
N LEU A 101 8.56 19.01 7.01
CA LEU A 101 9.25 18.77 8.28
C LEU A 101 8.48 19.41 9.42
N LYS A 102 8.42 18.76 10.58
CA LYS A 102 7.75 19.30 11.77
C LYS A 102 8.42 20.58 12.28
N ASP A 103 9.76 20.63 12.22
CA ASP A 103 10.55 21.74 12.74
C ASP A 103 10.63 22.93 11.78
N ASP A 104 10.50 22.67 10.49
CA ASP A 104 10.53 23.69 9.43
C ASP A 104 9.58 23.32 8.29
N PRO A 105 8.30 23.78 8.34
CA PRO A 105 7.31 23.45 7.30
C PRO A 105 7.63 23.96 5.91
N SER A 106 8.60 24.89 5.76
CA SER A 106 9.07 25.34 4.44
C SER A 106 9.95 24.31 3.74
N LYS A 107 10.47 23.33 4.50
CA LYS A 107 11.26 22.21 4.00
C LYS A 107 10.45 20.95 4.03
N SER A 108 10.79 20.00 3.16
CA SER A 108 10.14 18.70 3.09
C SER A 108 11.18 17.58 3.06
N ALA A 109 10.75 16.40 3.48
CA ALA A 109 11.58 15.21 3.42
C ALA A 109 10.76 14.04 2.88
N GLN A 110 11.42 13.17 2.13
CA GLN A 110 10.84 11.91 1.71
C GLN A 110 10.80 10.96 2.91
N VAL A 111 9.60 10.45 3.21
CA VAL A 111 9.38 9.54 4.34
C VAL A 111 9.03 8.12 3.90
N GLY A 112 9.03 7.85 2.62
CA GLY A 112 8.74 6.53 2.07
C GLY A 112 8.15 6.61 0.67
N TYR A 113 7.31 5.63 0.36
CA TYR A 113 6.56 5.53 -0.89
C TYR A 113 5.06 5.43 -0.61
N SER A 114 4.25 5.91 -1.54
CA SER A 114 2.79 5.80 -1.52
C SER A 114 2.27 5.26 -2.84
#